data_87c590a517c561519cf9e05b60d10bd7
#
_entry.id   87c590a517c561519cf9e05b60d10bd7
#
_cell.length_a   1.000
_cell.length_b   1.000
_cell.length_c   1.000
_cell.angle_alpha   90.00
_cell.angle_beta   90.00
_cell.angle_gamma   90.00
#
_symmetry.space_group_name_H-M   'P 1'
#
loop_
_entity.id
_entity.type
_entity.pdbx_description
1 polymer ?
#
loop_
_entity_poly.entity_id
_entity_poly.type
_entity_poly.pdbx_seq_one_letter_code
_entity_poly.pdbx_strand_id
1 'polypeptide(L)'
;MTNDEAHTARMGQRTLNVGFIALTAAIGGLLLGFDATVISGVVPFIREYFALNGAGGDLRLGWAVSSLGWGALAGNAFAGVLSDRLGRRKVLLCAATLFVLSASLASLATTLTAFVAARIVGGLAVGAAILIAPVYIAEIAPAQRRGGLVSLNQLMIVIGISASFFSNYFLLDVGEHNWRWMLGVQVFPALLYLLLLSLIPESPRWLVLKGRDPAALEVLTRVYGAEQAQASLQQIRQSLAARKLAHGWRALFDRRIRFVMLIALALAFFQQITGINAIFYYLPTIFAQAGGGVSDAFRQAVIVGLVNVVMTVVAIWLIDRLGRKPLLAIGVAGMAVSLLTIAWAFSVAPHDPALVGVAPANARLVLIAIIGFVASFAISLGPVMWVLLAEIFPNEYRGVAISAAGFWNALVSASVTFVFPWELSTLGAAGVFLVYGLFASAALLFVLLFVRETKGRTLEELEGELLSRPKSTAA
;
A
#
# COMPACT_ATOMS: atom_id res chain seq x y z
N MET A 1 34.43 5.37 42.89
CA MET A 1 33.45 5.96 42.01
C MET A 1 32.52 6.79 42.87
N THR A 2 32.58 8.10 42.79
CA THR A 2 31.77 9.03 43.57
C THR A 2 30.36 9.06 42.98
N ASN A 3 29.36 9.34 43.85
CA ASN A 3 27.95 9.46 43.43
C ASN A 3 27.72 10.47 42.26
N ASP A 4 28.65 11.41 42.09
CA ASP A 4 28.63 12.38 40.99
C ASP A 4 29.02 11.78 39.64
N GLU A 5 29.93 10.79 39.60
CA GLU A 5 30.24 10.08 38.34
C GLU A 5 29.12 9.17 37.88
N ALA A 6 28.39 8.58 38.82
CA ALA A 6 27.18 7.79 38.52
C ALA A 6 25.99 8.68 38.08
N HIS A 7 25.93 9.92 38.56
CA HIS A 7 24.88 10.89 38.17
C HIS A 7 25.18 11.53 36.83
N THR A 8 26.43 11.83 36.49
CA THR A 8 26.86 12.36 35.19
C THR A 8 26.77 11.29 34.09
N ALA A 9 27.05 10.02 34.40
CA ALA A 9 26.79 8.90 33.45
C ALA A 9 25.30 8.68 33.16
N ARG A 10 24.40 9.03 34.08
CA ARG A 10 22.94 8.97 33.86
C ARG A 10 22.37 10.12 33.01
N MET A 11 23.05 11.28 32.95
CA MET A 11 22.57 12.45 32.20
C MET A 11 22.88 12.41 30.69
N GLY A 12 23.63 11.42 30.19
CA GLY A 12 24.04 11.32 28.77
C GLY A 12 23.20 10.40 27.90
N GLN A 13 22.37 9.51 28.43
CA GLN A 13 21.54 8.61 27.61
C GLN A 13 20.19 9.23 27.31
N ARG A 14 20.09 10.01 26.21
CA ARG A 14 18.80 10.45 25.66
C ARG A 14 17.94 9.20 25.39
N THR A 15 16.86 9.04 26.15
CA THR A 15 15.85 8.03 25.91
C THR A 15 15.23 8.25 24.51
N LEU A 16 15.34 7.25 23.65
CA LEU A 16 14.75 7.31 22.32
C LEU A 16 13.24 7.03 22.43
N ASN A 17 12.43 7.96 22.00
CA ASN A 17 10.98 7.78 21.98
C ASN A 17 10.60 6.77 20.88
N VAL A 18 10.00 5.64 21.28
CA VAL A 18 9.51 4.59 20.36
C VAL A 18 8.54 5.15 19.34
N GLY A 19 7.70 6.09 19.74
CA GLY A 19 6.75 6.77 18.84
C GLY A 19 7.47 7.55 17.73
N PHE A 20 8.55 8.27 18.07
CA PHE A 20 9.39 8.98 17.11
C PHE A 20 10.04 8.01 16.10
N ILE A 21 10.60 6.89 16.59
CA ILE A 21 11.22 5.88 15.73
C ILE A 21 10.18 5.25 14.78
N ALA A 22 9.01 4.89 15.32
CA ALA A 22 7.93 4.31 14.52
C ALA A 22 7.37 5.29 13.49
N LEU A 23 7.17 6.55 13.87
CA LEU A 23 6.74 7.61 12.96
C LEU A 23 7.76 7.83 11.84
N THR A 24 9.05 7.91 12.20
CA THR A 24 10.13 8.03 11.21
C THR A 24 10.07 6.89 10.19
N ALA A 25 9.98 5.64 10.65
CA ALA A 25 9.89 4.50 9.73
C ALA A 25 8.60 4.54 8.89
N ALA A 26 7.49 4.98 9.46
CA ALA A 26 6.19 5.08 8.78
C ALA A 26 6.14 6.18 7.69
N ILE A 27 7.07 7.17 7.70
CA ILE A 27 7.21 8.14 6.59
C ILE A 27 7.50 7.42 5.26
N GLY A 28 8.15 6.26 5.29
CA GLY A 28 8.27 5.40 4.10
C GLY A 28 6.93 5.04 3.49
N GLY A 29 5.91 4.81 4.31
CA GLY A 29 4.53 4.61 3.86
C GLY A 29 3.93 5.87 3.23
N LEU A 30 4.17 7.06 3.82
CA LEU A 30 3.72 8.34 3.24
C LEU A 30 4.32 8.56 1.85
N LEU A 31 5.63 8.33 1.69
CA LEU A 31 6.31 8.46 0.40
C LEU A 31 5.78 7.46 -0.63
N LEU A 32 5.47 6.22 -0.20
CA LEU A 32 4.85 5.22 -1.05
C LEU A 32 3.49 5.71 -1.56
N GLY A 33 2.60 6.15 -0.67
CA GLY A 33 1.28 6.66 -1.05
C GLY A 33 1.37 7.88 -1.95
N PHE A 34 2.28 8.80 -1.66
CA PHE A 34 2.52 10.00 -2.46
C PHE A 34 3.02 9.64 -3.87
N ASP A 35 4.10 8.85 -3.97
CA ASP A 35 4.73 8.47 -5.25
C ASP A 35 3.78 7.67 -6.15
N ALA A 36 2.99 6.79 -5.54
CA ALA A 36 1.99 6.00 -6.28
C ALA A 36 0.91 6.87 -6.92
N THR A 37 0.44 7.91 -6.23
CA THR A 37 -0.74 8.68 -6.66
C THR A 37 -0.44 10.06 -7.24
N VAL A 38 0.76 10.61 -7.06
CA VAL A 38 1.18 11.88 -7.69
C VAL A 38 1.07 11.81 -9.21
N ILE A 39 1.26 10.63 -9.79
CA ILE A 39 1.13 10.38 -11.23
C ILE A 39 -0.25 10.77 -11.78
N SER A 40 -1.30 10.73 -10.96
CA SER A 40 -2.65 11.06 -11.37
C SER A 40 -2.80 12.48 -11.89
N GLY A 41 -2.12 13.44 -11.26
CA GLY A 41 -2.08 14.82 -11.72
C GLY A 41 -1.16 15.03 -12.92
N VAL A 42 -0.22 14.13 -13.12
CA VAL A 42 0.81 14.22 -14.17
C VAL A 42 0.31 13.64 -15.50
N VAL A 43 -0.56 12.62 -15.45
CA VAL A 43 -1.06 11.89 -16.63
C VAL A 43 -1.57 12.79 -17.77
N PRO A 44 -2.43 13.79 -17.55
CA PRO A 44 -2.92 14.64 -18.64
C PRO A 44 -1.79 15.35 -19.38
N PHE A 45 -0.79 15.85 -18.64
CA PHE A 45 0.31 16.64 -19.17
C PHE A 45 1.39 15.81 -19.87
N ILE A 46 1.75 14.61 -19.32
CA ILE A 46 2.74 13.73 -19.97
C ILE A 46 2.19 13.08 -21.23
N ARG A 47 0.87 12.90 -21.34
CA ARG A 47 0.23 12.41 -22.55
C ARG A 47 0.51 13.36 -23.73
N GLU A 48 0.41 14.64 -23.49
CA GLU A 48 0.70 15.67 -24.46
C GLU A 48 2.21 15.85 -24.68
N TYR A 49 2.97 16.03 -23.60
CA TYR A 49 4.41 16.28 -23.65
C TYR A 49 5.22 15.20 -24.39
N PHE A 50 4.89 13.92 -24.17
CA PHE A 50 5.55 12.80 -24.84
C PHE A 50 4.83 12.32 -26.11
N ALA A 51 3.85 13.09 -26.61
CA ALA A 51 3.06 12.77 -27.80
C ALA A 51 2.48 11.33 -27.78
N LEU A 52 1.84 10.95 -26.68
CA LEU A 52 1.26 9.63 -26.48
C LEU A 52 -0.17 9.51 -27.05
N ASN A 53 -0.47 10.31 -28.09
CA ASN A 53 -1.71 10.28 -28.84
C ASN A 53 -1.52 9.41 -30.09
N GLY A 54 -2.53 8.60 -30.45
CA GLY A 54 -2.49 7.75 -31.64
C GLY A 54 -2.21 6.26 -31.35
N ALA A 55 -1.92 5.49 -32.40
CA ALA A 55 -1.78 4.03 -32.32
C ALA A 55 -0.69 3.62 -31.30
N GLY A 56 -1.08 2.86 -30.29
CA GLY A 56 -0.18 2.39 -29.22
C GLY A 56 0.15 3.45 -28.14
N GLY A 57 -0.36 4.67 -28.24
CA GLY A 57 -0.14 5.73 -27.24
C GLY A 57 -0.68 5.34 -25.87
N ASP A 58 -1.85 4.72 -25.81
CA ASP A 58 -2.47 4.28 -24.56
C ASP A 58 -1.66 3.24 -23.81
N LEU A 59 -1.07 2.26 -24.53
CA LEU A 59 -0.19 1.27 -23.90
C LEU A 59 1.14 1.90 -23.43
N ARG A 60 1.67 2.89 -24.15
CA ARG A 60 2.85 3.64 -23.70
C ARG A 60 2.55 4.47 -22.46
N LEU A 61 1.37 5.07 -22.40
CA LEU A 61 0.90 5.77 -21.20
C LEU A 61 0.71 4.80 -20.03
N GLY A 62 0.06 3.68 -20.27
CA GLY A 62 -0.08 2.61 -19.28
C GLY A 62 1.26 2.12 -18.74
N TRP A 63 2.26 1.96 -19.63
CA TRP A 63 3.62 1.61 -19.24
C TRP A 63 4.27 2.69 -18.37
N ALA A 64 4.13 3.97 -18.75
CA ALA A 64 4.65 5.08 -17.95
C ALA A 64 4.05 5.13 -16.54
N VAL A 65 2.74 4.93 -16.42
CA VAL A 65 2.03 4.97 -15.13
C VAL A 65 2.33 3.72 -14.29
N SER A 66 2.28 2.53 -14.88
CA SER A 66 2.49 1.26 -14.17
C SER A 66 3.95 0.95 -13.85
N SER A 67 4.91 1.67 -14.45
CA SER A 67 6.36 1.41 -14.30
C SER A 67 6.84 1.44 -12.84
N LEU A 68 6.23 2.29 -12.00
CA LEU A 68 6.43 2.28 -10.54
C LEU A 68 6.06 0.92 -9.93
N GLY A 69 4.91 0.36 -10.33
CA GLY A 69 4.43 -0.94 -9.83
C GLY A 69 5.36 -2.09 -10.22
N TRP A 70 5.88 -2.11 -11.44
CA TRP A 70 6.86 -3.09 -11.89
C TRP A 70 8.19 -2.97 -11.13
N GLY A 71 8.64 -1.73 -10.88
CA GLY A 71 9.78 -1.48 -10.01
C GLY A 71 9.53 -1.95 -8.57
N ALA A 72 8.32 -1.75 -8.04
CA ALA A 72 7.95 -2.18 -6.69
C ALA A 72 7.92 -3.70 -6.53
N LEU A 73 7.49 -4.45 -7.55
CA LEU A 73 7.62 -5.91 -7.60
C LEU A 73 9.07 -6.36 -7.42
N ALA A 74 9.99 -5.77 -8.18
CA ALA A 74 11.41 -6.08 -8.09
C ALA A 74 11.97 -5.69 -6.71
N GLY A 75 11.68 -4.47 -6.25
CA GLY A 75 12.11 -3.97 -4.93
C GLY A 75 11.66 -4.87 -3.78
N ASN A 76 10.41 -5.30 -3.80
CA ASN A 76 9.84 -6.21 -2.79
C ASN A 76 10.53 -7.59 -2.80
N ALA A 77 10.81 -8.15 -3.99
CA ALA A 77 11.46 -9.44 -4.12
C ALA A 77 12.87 -9.48 -3.48
N PHE A 78 13.62 -8.39 -3.60
CA PHE A 78 14.99 -8.31 -3.07
C PHE A 78 15.10 -7.72 -1.67
N ALA A 79 14.12 -6.92 -1.22
CA ALA A 79 14.19 -6.18 0.04
C ALA A 79 14.38 -7.09 1.27
N GLY A 80 13.72 -8.23 1.32
CA GLY A 80 13.85 -9.18 2.42
C GLY A 80 15.28 -9.69 2.58
N VAL A 81 15.86 -10.21 1.51
CA VAL A 81 17.24 -10.73 1.50
C VAL A 81 18.25 -9.61 1.82
N LEU A 82 18.02 -8.43 1.25
CA LEU A 82 18.89 -7.29 1.46
C LEU A 82 18.83 -6.81 2.92
N SER A 83 17.64 -6.79 3.52
CA SER A 83 17.47 -6.38 4.92
C SER A 83 18.07 -7.37 5.92
N ASP A 84 18.06 -8.67 5.60
CA ASP A 84 18.73 -9.67 6.42
C ASP A 84 20.26 -9.56 6.34
N ARG A 85 20.80 -9.10 5.21
CA ARG A 85 22.25 -8.89 5.03
C ARG A 85 22.74 -7.57 5.61
N LEU A 86 22.09 -6.46 5.24
CA LEU A 86 22.56 -5.09 5.52
C LEU A 86 21.96 -4.48 6.79
N GLY A 87 20.79 -4.94 7.22
CA GLY A 87 20.00 -4.35 8.29
C GLY A 87 18.78 -3.57 7.79
N ARG A 88 17.82 -3.39 8.68
CA ARG A 88 16.53 -2.74 8.33
C ARG A 88 16.73 -1.26 8.03
N ARG A 89 17.44 -0.56 8.93
CA ARG A 89 17.73 0.87 8.78
C ARG A 89 18.47 1.18 7.50
N LYS A 90 19.52 0.39 7.15
CA LYS A 90 20.29 0.65 5.94
C LYS A 90 19.46 0.47 4.66
N VAL A 91 18.58 -0.54 4.61
CA VAL A 91 17.71 -0.73 3.47
C VAL A 91 16.70 0.42 3.34
N LEU A 92 16.16 0.92 4.46
CA LEU A 92 15.29 2.10 4.44
C LEU A 92 16.04 3.37 4.01
N LEU A 93 17.30 3.55 4.41
CA LEU A 93 18.16 4.65 3.92
C LEU A 93 18.40 4.56 2.41
N CYS A 94 18.68 3.36 1.89
CA CYS A 94 18.77 3.14 0.44
C CYS A 94 17.45 3.48 -0.25
N ALA A 95 16.31 3.03 0.30
CA ALA A 95 15.01 3.36 -0.25
C ALA A 95 14.74 4.87 -0.25
N ALA A 96 15.07 5.58 0.84
CA ALA A 96 14.94 7.04 0.92
C ALA A 96 15.79 7.74 -0.14
N THR A 97 17.02 7.29 -0.37
CA THR A 97 17.89 7.81 -1.44
C THR A 97 17.29 7.56 -2.82
N LEU A 98 16.74 6.36 -3.07
CA LEU A 98 16.09 6.04 -4.34
C LEU A 98 14.81 6.88 -4.55
N PHE A 99 14.04 7.22 -3.51
CA PHE A 99 12.91 8.16 -3.62
C PHE A 99 13.38 9.55 -4.05
N VAL A 100 14.44 10.09 -3.45
CA VAL A 100 15.02 11.37 -3.85
C VAL A 100 15.47 11.35 -5.31
N LEU A 101 16.22 10.31 -5.71
CA LEU A 101 16.71 10.16 -7.07
C LEU A 101 15.55 10.02 -8.08
N SER A 102 14.56 9.20 -7.78
CA SER A 102 13.41 8.98 -8.64
C SER A 102 12.64 10.28 -8.87
N ALA A 103 12.27 10.99 -7.80
CA ALA A 103 11.52 12.24 -7.90
C ALA A 103 12.31 13.30 -8.70
N SER A 104 13.62 13.43 -8.45
CA SER A 104 14.48 14.36 -9.18
C SER A 104 14.60 13.99 -10.66
N LEU A 105 14.89 12.72 -10.97
CA LEU A 105 15.07 12.27 -12.36
C LEU A 105 13.76 12.27 -13.13
N ALA A 106 12.64 11.92 -12.51
CA ALA A 106 11.32 11.95 -13.17
C ALA A 106 10.88 13.38 -13.48
N SER A 107 11.12 14.33 -12.57
CA SER A 107 10.79 15.74 -12.79
C SER A 107 11.65 16.40 -13.89
N LEU A 108 12.88 15.92 -14.09
CA LEU A 108 13.82 16.43 -15.11
C LEU A 108 13.75 15.65 -16.43
N ALA A 109 12.95 14.58 -16.52
CA ALA A 109 12.89 13.74 -17.71
C ALA A 109 12.46 14.52 -18.96
N THR A 110 13.20 14.33 -20.05
CA THR A 110 12.90 14.91 -21.38
C THR A 110 12.40 13.86 -22.36
N THR A 111 12.57 12.58 -22.05
CA THR A 111 12.12 11.46 -22.88
C THR A 111 11.27 10.50 -22.05
N LEU A 112 10.33 9.82 -22.70
CA LEU A 112 9.49 8.81 -22.05
C LEU A 112 10.33 7.69 -21.41
N THR A 113 11.41 7.27 -22.07
CA THR A 113 12.30 6.22 -21.54
C THR A 113 12.99 6.67 -20.26
N ALA A 114 13.50 7.91 -20.19
CA ALA A 114 14.10 8.47 -18.98
C ALA A 114 13.06 8.58 -17.85
N PHE A 115 11.83 9.01 -18.17
CA PHE A 115 10.73 9.08 -17.22
C PHE A 115 10.40 7.70 -16.65
N VAL A 116 10.22 6.69 -17.51
CA VAL A 116 9.92 5.31 -17.09
C VAL A 116 11.06 4.74 -16.24
N ALA A 117 12.32 4.93 -16.64
CA ALA A 117 13.48 4.48 -15.85
C ALA A 117 13.50 5.11 -14.45
N ALA A 118 13.24 6.42 -14.35
CA ALA A 118 13.15 7.12 -13.08
C ALA A 118 12.00 6.56 -12.19
N ARG A 119 10.83 6.28 -12.78
CA ARG A 119 9.69 5.66 -12.08
C ARG A 119 9.99 4.23 -11.61
N ILE A 120 10.73 3.43 -12.39
CA ILE A 120 11.18 2.09 -11.95
C ILE A 120 12.10 2.21 -10.74
N VAL A 121 13.02 3.18 -10.72
CA VAL A 121 13.88 3.46 -9.55
C VAL A 121 13.04 3.81 -8.32
N GLY A 122 12.01 4.64 -8.46
CA GLY A 122 11.04 4.94 -7.39
C GLY A 122 10.29 3.66 -6.94
N GLY A 123 9.91 2.83 -7.89
CA GLY A 123 9.29 1.54 -7.60
C GLY A 123 10.17 0.64 -6.73
N LEU A 124 11.46 0.54 -7.00
CA LEU A 124 12.39 -0.20 -6.14
C LEU A 124 12.36 0.31 -4.69
N ALA A 125 12.30 1.64 -4.51
CA ALA A 125 12.17 2.26 -3.18
C ALA A 125 10.83 1.91 -2.52
N VAL A 126 9.73 2.01 -3.26
CA VAL A 126 8.37 1.64 -2.82
C VAL A 126 8.33 0.19 -2.35
N GLY A 127 8.85 -0.75 -3.17
CA GLY A 127 8.87 -2.18 -2.83
C GLY A 127 9.70 -2.49 -1.59
N ALA A 128 10.82 -1.80 -1.39
CA ALA A 128 11.63 -1.95 -0.20
C ALA A 128 10.94 -1.36 1.04
N ALA A 129 10.38 -0.15 0.94
CA ALA A 129 9.75 0.54 2.05
C ALA A 129 8.49 -0.18 2.56
N ILE A 130 7.61 -0.65 1.65
CA ILE A 130 6.35 -1.33 2.01
C ILE A 130 6.60 -2.59 2.84
N LEU A 131 7.68 -3.31 2.58
CA LEU A 131 8.04 -4.52 3.30
C LEU A 131 8.81 -4.23 4.59
N ILE A 132 9.81 -3.36 4.54
CA ILE A 132 10.78 -3.22 5.62
C ILE A 132 10.31 -2.26 6.72
N ALA A 133 9.54 -1.21 6.40
CA ALA A 133 9.07 -0.26 7.42
C ALA A 133 8.18 -0.92 8.48
N PRO A 134 7.14 -1.70 8.14
CA PRO A 134 6.34 -2.41 9.15
C PRO A 134 7.15 -3.43 9.95
N VAL A 135 8.10 -4.13 9.31
CA VAL A 135 8.98 -5.09 9.99
C VAL A 135 9.87 -4.38 11.00
N TYR A 136 10.49 -3.26 10.61
CA TYR A 136 11.32 -2.46 11.52
C TYR A 136 10.51 -1.93 12.71
N ILE A 137 9.31 -1.39 12.45
CA ILE A 137 8.40 -0.92 13.52
C ILE A 137 8.06 -2.08 14.47
N ALA A 138 7.71 -3.25 13.94
CA ALA A 138 7.35 -4.42 14.75
C ALA A 138 8.52 -4.95 15.59
N GLU A 139 9.76 -4.82 15.11
CA GLU A 139 10.98 -5.26 15.82
C GLU A 139 11.40 -4.31 16.95
N ILE A 140 11.01 -3.02 16.88
CA ILE A 140 11.34 -1.99 17.87
C ILE A 140 10.17 -1.73 18.85
N ALA A 141 8.93 -1.99 18.43
CA ALA A 141 7.75 -1.69 19.23
C ALA A 141 7.56 -2.65 20.42
N PRO A 142 7.19 -2.14 21.61
CA PRO A 142 6.74 -2.96 22.72
C PRO A 142 5.52 -3.80 22.32
N ALA A 143 5.44 -5.03 22.85
CA ALA A 143 4.38 -5.98 22.50
C ALA A 143 2.96 -5.38 22.61
N GLN A 144 2.70 -4.60 23.67
CA GLN A 144 1.40 -3.99 23.96
C GLN A 144 0.98 -2.90 22.96
N ARG A 145 1.95 -2.22 22.30
CA ARG A 145 1.70 -1.13 21.36
C ARG A 145 2.04 -1.46 19.90
N ARG A 146 2.54 -2.68 19.66
CA ARG A 146 3.06 -3.11 18.34
C ARG A 146 2.00 -2.98 17.24
N GLY A 147 0.80 -3.48 17.48
CA GLY A 147 -0.30 -3.42 16.51
C GLY A 147 -0.62 -1.97 16.09
N GLY A 148 -0.81 -1.07 17.06
CA GLY A 148 -1.11 0.33 16.77
C GLY A 148 0.03 1.05 16.05
N LEU A 149 1.29 0.78 16.41
CA LEU A 149 2.44 1.40 15.75
C LEU A 149 2.66 0.87 14.32
N VAL A 150 2.37 -0.41 14.05
CA VAL A 150 2.41 -0.96 12.69
C VAL A 150 1.26 -0.38 11.85
N SER A 151 0.06 -0.21 12.41
CA SER A 151 -1.08 0.43 11.72
C SER A 151 -0.79 1.89 11.33
N LEU A 152 0.13 2.58 12.02
CA LEU A 152 0.58 3.91 11.66
C LEU A 152 1.18 3.93 10.23
N ASN A 153 1.87 2.86 9.82
CA ASN A 153 2.41 2.76 8.45
C ASN A 153 1.28 2.78 7.40
N GLN A 154 0.18 2.05 7.65
CA GLN A 154 -0.99 2.08 6.75
C GLN A 154 -1.65 3.46 6.72
N LEU A 155 -1.80 4.11 7.87
CA LEU A 155 -2.33 5.47 7.94
C LEU A 155 -1.46 6.46 7.16
N MET A 156 -0.13 6.34 7.26
CA MET A 156 0.80 7.18 6.51
C MET A 156 0.69 6.97 5.00
N ILE A 157 0.42 5.76 4.51
CA ILE A 157 0.17 5.49 3.09
C ILE A 157 -1.03 6.32 2.59
N VAL A 158 -2.16 6.26 3.28
CA VAL A 158 -3.37 7.01 2.86
C VAL A 158 -3.21 8.53 3.02
N ILE A 159 -2.47 8.99 4.04
CA ILE A 159 -2.09 10.41 4.16
C ILE A 159 -1.23 10.83 2.96
N GLY A 160 -0.28 9.99 2.54
CA GLY A 160 0.55 10.23 1.35
C GLY A 160 -0.27 10.32 0.07
N ILE A 161 -1.25 9.42 -0.13
CA ILE A 161 -2.22 9.47 -1.23
C ILE A 161 -2.97 10.81 -1.23
N SER A 162 -3.52 11.21 -0.09
CA SER A 162 -4.24 12.47 0.02
C SER A 162 -3.34 13.67 -0.21
N ALA A 163 -2.13 13.67 0.37
CA ALA A 163 -1.15 14.74 0.21
C ALA A 163 -0.73 14.92 -1.25
N SER A 164 -0.63 13.85 -2.04
CA SER A 164 -0.32 13.95 -3.46
C SER A 164 -1.44 14.62 -4.26
N PHE A 165 -2.71 14.33 -3.97
CA PHE A 165 -3.85 15.00 -4.61
C PHE A 165 -3.89 16.50 -4.26
N PHE A 166 -3.66 16.85 -2.98
CA PHE A 166 -3.50 18.25 -2.59
C PHE A 166 -2.35 18.94 -3.32
N SER A 167 -1.18 18.30 -3.33
CA SER A 167 -0.01 18.83 -4.02
C SER A 167 -0.26 19.06 -5.51
N ASN A 168 -0.87 18.10 -6.19
CA ASN A 168 -1.23 18.21 -7.60
C ASN A 168 -2.20 19.37 -7.85
N TYR A 169 -3.20 19.56 -6.98
CA TYR A 169 -4.15 20.65 -7.09
C TYR A 169 -3.48 22.03 -6.92
N PHE A 170 -2.64 22.20 -5.90
CA PHE A 170 -1.93 23.46 -5.65
C PHE A 170 -0.88 23.79 -6.72
N LEU A 171 -0.30 22.77 -7.36
CA LEU A 171 0.72 22.95 -8.38
C LEU A 171 0.14 22.99 -9.80
N LEU A 172 -1.19 22.93 -9.96
CA LEU A 172 -1.84 22.91 -11.26
C LEU A 172 -1.53 24.15 -12.11
N ASP A 173 -1.49 25.32 -11.50
CA ASP A 173 -1.36 26.62 -12.17
C ASP A 173 0.06 27.22 -12.11
N VAL A 174 1.09 26.43 -11.77
CA VAL A 174 2.49 26.91 -11.60
C VAL A 174 3.18 27.19 -12.93
N GLY A 175 2.58 26.85 -14.09
CA GLY A 175 3.10 27.13 -15.42
C GLY A 175 3.02 25.94 -16.37
N GLU A 176 3.59 26.11 -17.59
CA GLU A 176 3.49 25.08 -18.65
C GLU A 176 4.07 23.71 -18.30
N HIS A 177 5.03 23.66 -17.37
CA HIS A 177 5.67 22.43 -16.94
C HIS A 177 5.27 22.05 -15.50
N ASN A 178 4.03 22.31 -15.10
CA ASN A 178 3.47 22.03 -13.78
C ASN A 178 3.69 20.58 -13.33
N TRP A 179 3.58 19.61 -14.23
CA TRP A 179 3.79 18.19 -13.93
C TRP A 179 5.21 17.89 -13.39
N ARG A 180 6.22 18.68 -13.77
CA ARG A 180 7.58 18.56 -13.23
C ARG A 180 7.63 18.96 -11.76
N TRP A 181 6.92 20.01 -11.39
CA TRP A 181 6.79 20.46 -10.00
C TRP A 181 5.99 19.46 -9.16
N MET A 182 4.91 18.88 -9.72
CA MET A 182 4.12 17.85 -9.05
C MET A 182 4.98 16.64 -8.64
N LEU A 183 5.87 16.18 -9.53
CA LEU A 183 6.81 15.09 -9.23
C LEU A 183 7.96 15.56 -8.33
N GLY A 184 8.51 16.75 -8.61
CA GLY A 184 9.69 17.25 -7.90
C GLY A 184 9.45 17.60 -6.44
N VAL A 185 8.24 18.00 -6.07
CA VAL A 185 7.91 18.34 -4.67
C VAL A 185 8.13 17.18 -3.71
N GLN A 186 8.05 15.95 -4.17
CA GLN A 186 8.33 14.75 -3.37
C GLN A 186 9.78 14.69 -2.85
N VAL A 187 10.71 15.39 -3.47
CA VAL A 187 12.11 15.45 -3.00
C VAL A 187 12.20 15.95 -1.57
N PHE A 188 11.34 16.93 -1.18
CA PHE A 188 11.36 17.46 0.18
C PHE A 188 11.01 16.44 1.27
N PRO A 189 9.87 15.74 1.22
CA PRO A 189 9.57 14.70 2.21
C PRO A 189 10.53 13.51 2.10
N ALA A 190 11.10 13.20 0.93
CA ALA A 190 12.10 12.15 0.78
C ALA A 190 13.44 12.49 1.45
N LEU A 191 13.90 13.74 1.33
CA LEU A 191 15.08 14.25 2.04
C LEU A 191 14.84 14.29 3.56
N LEU A 192 13.66 14.71 4.00
CA LEU A 192 13.30 14.65 5.41
C LEU A 192 13.33 13.21 5.93
N TYR A 193 12.80 12.27 5.18
CA TYR A 193 12.85 10.84 5.52
C TYR A 193 14.28 10.33 5.65
N LEU A 194 15.15 10.66 4.68
CA LEU A 194 16.55 10.29 4.68
C LEU A 194 17.28 10.85 5.93
N LEU A 195 17.02 12.11 6.27
CA LEU A 195 17.56 12.76 7.46
C LEU A 195 17.09 12.08 8.75
N LEU A 196 15.79 11.86 8.90
CA LEU A 196 15.23 11.26 10.11
C LEU A 196 15.68 9.80 10.29
N LEU A 197 15.80 9.02 9.22
CA LEU A 197 16.35 7.67 9.26
C LEU A 197 17.82 7.64 9.72
N SER A 198 18.58 8.71 9.48
CA SER A 198 19.96 8.81 9.96
C SER A 198 20.04 8.91 11.48
N LEU A 199 18.98 9.39 12.14
CA LEU A 199 18.90 9.63 13.58
C LEU A 199 18.38 8.44 14.40
N ILE A 200 17.72 7.46 13.76
CA ILE A 200 17.19 6.29 14.46
C ILE A 200 18.17 5.13 14.47
N PRO A 201 18.12 4.22 15.48
CA PRO A 201 19.05 3.09 15.59
C PRO A 201 18.72 1.96 14.60
N GLU A 202 19.58 0.96 14.50
CA GLU A 202 19.29 -0.28 13.79
C GLU A 202 18.38 -1.18 14.66
N SER A 203 17.66 -2.13 14.02
CA SER A 203 16.80 -3.07 14.72
C SER A 203 17.58 -3.91 15.75
N PRO A 204 17.16 -3.97 17.03
CA PRO A 204 17.80 -4.82 18.04
C PRO A 204 17.69 -6.30 17.67
N ARG A 205 16.60 -6.74 17.03
CA ARG A 205 16.44 -8.11 16.59
C ARG A 205 17.46 -8.49 15.50
N TRP A 206 17.72 -7.59 14.56
CA TRP A 206 18.75 -7.80 13.54
C TRP A 206 20.16 -7.81 14.14
N LEU A 207 20.44 -6.93 15.11
CA LEU A 207 21.73 -6.91 15.80
C LEU A 207 22.02 -8.23 16.50
N VAL A 208 21.04 -8.82 17.20
CA VAL A 208 21.17 -10.15 17.81
C VAL A 208 21.37 -11.24 16.74
N LEU A 209 20.64 -11.18 15.63
CA LEU A 209 20.80 -12.12 14.51
C LEU A 209 22.24 -12.11 13.94
N LYS A 210 22.91 -10.96 14.03
CA LYS A 210 24.32 -10.77 13.59
C LYS A 210 25.35 -11.01 14.70
N GLY A 211 24.95 -11.49 15.87
CA GLY A 211 25.83 -11.72 17.00
C GLY A 211 26.36 -10.44 17.67
N ARG A 212 25.68 -9.29 17.42
CA ARG A 212 26.04 -7.97 17.98
C ARG A 212 25.21 -7.66 19.23
N ASP A 213 25.23 -8.57 20.19
CA ASP A 213 24.41 -8.46 21.40
C ASP A 213 24.68 -7.21 22.25
N PRO A 214 25.94 -6.73 22.42
CA PRO A 214 26.19 -5.48 23.15
C PRO A 214 25.48 -4.27 22.51
N ALA A 215 25.54 -4.15 21.18
CA ALA A 215 24.86 -3.09 20.46
C ALA A 215 23.32 -3.23 20.53
N ALA A 216 22.79 -4.45 20.51
CA ALA A 216 21.36 -4.70 20.70
C ALA A 216 20.93 -4.27 22.11
N LEU A 217 21.70 -4.59 23.13
CA LEU A 217 21.42 -4.21 24.52
C LEU A 217 21.45 -2.68 24.69
N GLU A 218 22.40 -1.98 24.07
CA GLU A 218 22.45 -0.52 24.09
C GLU A 218 21.15 0.08 23.49
N VAL A 219 20.73 -0.37 22.33
CA VAL A 219 19.48 0.10 21.69
C VAL A 219 18.28 -0.19 22.60
N LEU A 220 18.16 -1.41 23.14
CA LEU A 220 17.06 -1.80 24.03
C LEU A 220 17.06 -0.95 25.30
N THR A 221 18.22 -0.65 25.88
CA THR A 221 18.35 0.21 27.07
C THR A 221 17.90 1.64 26.78
N ARG A 222 18.24 2.18 25.61
CA ARG A 222 17.79 3.52 25.18
C ARG A 222 16.28 3.60 24.88
N VAL A 223 15.67 2.47 24.50
CA VAL A 223 14.25 2.39 24.10
C VAL A 223 13.35 1.99 25.28
N TYR A 224 13.75 1.02 26.09
CA TYR A 224 12.93 0.42 27.14
C TYR A 224 13.41 0.70 28.56
N GLY A 225 14.62 1.25 28.71
CA GLY A 225 15.30 1.37 30.00
C GLY A 225 16.07 0.11 30.40
N ALA A 226 16.97 0.27 31.36
CA ALA A 226 17.93 -0.77 31.74
C ALA A 226 17.27 -2.05 32.30
N GLU A 227 16.19 -1.90 33.06
CA GLU A 227 15.49 -3.04 33.69
C GLU A 227 14.86 -4.00 32.67
N GLN A 228 14.24 -3.44 31.62
CA GLN A 228 13.53 -4.24 30.60
C GLN A 228 14.44 -4.69 29.46
N ALA A 229 15.58 -4.05 29.26
CA ALA A 229 16.47 -4.30 28.14
C ALA A 229 17.02 -5.74 28.14
N GLN A 230 17.44 -6.25 29.29
CA GLN A 230 17.99 -7.60 29.41
C GLN A 230 16.94 -8.68 29.19
N ALA A 231 15.76 -8.50 29.75
CA ALA A 231 14.64 -9.43 29.54
C ALA A 231 14.23 -9.47 28.06
N SER A 232 14.16 -8.31 27.40
CA SER A 232 13.87 -8.18 25.97
C SER A 232 14.94 -8.86 25.11
N LEU A 233 16.22 -8.72 25.44
CA LEU A 233 17.32 -9.38 24.74
C LEU A 233 17.19 -10.90 24.81
N GLN A 234 16.89 -11.43 26.00
CA GLN A 234 16.68 -12.87 26.18
C GLN A 234 15.48 -13.40 25.39
N GLN A 235 14.36 -12.67 25.39
CA GLN A 235 13.18 -13.02 24.58
C GLN A 235 13.51 -13.04 23.08
N ILE A 236 14.27 -12.07 22.59
CA ILE A 236 14.71 -12.03 21.19
C ILE A 236 15.57 -13.27 20.87
N ARG A 237 16.56 -13.61 21.71
CA ARG A 237 17.39 -14.80 21.54
C ARG A 237 16.58 -16.09 21.50
N GLN A 238 15.64 -16.27 22.43
CA GLN A 238 14.75 -17.43 22.46
C GLN A 238 13.90 -17.52 21.21
N SER A 239 13.30 -16.41 20.76
CA SER A 239 12.48 -16.37 19.55
C SER A 239 13.28 -16.69 18.28
N LEU A 240 14.55 -16.29 18.22
CA LEU A 240 15.43 -16.59 17.08
C LEU A 240 15.90 -18.06 17.11
N ALA A 241 16.14 -18.63 18.28
CA ALA A 241 16.47 -20.05 18.42
C ALA A 241 15.30 -20.97 18.02
N ALA A 242 14.07 -20.59 18.36
CA ALA A 242 12.85 -21.29 17.97
C ALA A 242 12.54 -21.23 16.46
N ARG A 243 13.11 -20.25 15.74
CA ARG A 243 12.83 -20.02 14.29
C ARG A 243 13.43 -21.06 13.33
N LYS A 244 14.08 -22.13 13.83
CA LYS A 244 14.76 -23.14 12.98
C LYS A 244 13.86 -23.93 12.02
N LEU A 245 12.55 -23.72 12.03
CA LEU A 245 11.56 -24.48 11.24
C LEU A 245 10.77 -23.66 10.22
N ALA A 246 11.22 -22.45 9.85
CA ALA A 246 10.54 -21.73 8.78
C ALA A 246 10.72 -22.48 7.44
N HIS A 247 9.64 -23.02 6.92
CA HIS A 247 9.58 -23.70 5.65
C HIS A 247 9.88 -22.69 4.51
N GLY A 248 10.76 -23.06 3.58
CA GLY A 248 11.07 -22.25 2.40
C GLY A 248 9.91 -22.24 1.38
N TRP A 249 10.11 -21.67 0.20
CA TRP A 249 9.11 -21.54 -0.87
C TRP A 249 8.40 -22.85 -1.26
N ARG A 250 9.03 -24.01 -1.03
CA ARG A 250 8.42 -25.35 -1.22
C ARG A 250 7.20 -25.58 -0.33
N ALA A 251 7.11 -24.90 0.79
CA ALA A 251 5.96 -24.98 1.70
C ALA A 251 4.65 -24.47 1.08
N LEU A 252 4.72 -23.58 0.07
CA LEU A 252 3.53 -23.10 -0.64
C LEU A 252 2.77 -24.19 -1.37
N PHE A 253 3.45 -25.30 -1.71
CA PHE A 253 2.86 -26.45 -2.40
C PHE A 253 2.37 -27.56 -1.45
N ASP A 254 2.43 -27.32 -0.11
CA ASP A 254 1.90 -28.26 0.85
C ASP A 254 0.38 -28.39 0.67
N ARG A 255 -0.08 -29.63 0.58
CA ARG A 255 -1.52 -29.94 0.44
C ARG A 255 -2.35 -29.41 1.61
N ARG A 256 -1.75 -29.25 2.79
CA ARG A 256 -2.42 -28.76 3.99
C ARG A 256 -2.89 -27.31 3.85
N ILE A 257 -2.09 -26.45 3.26
CA ILE A 257 -2.42 -25.01 3.14
C ILE A 257 -3.00 -24.65 1.77
N ARG A 258 -3.08 -25.59 0.83
CA ARG A 258 -3.47 -25.31 -0.56
C ARG A 258 -4.81 -24.59 -0.67
N PHE A 259 -5.81 -24.98 0.10
CA PHE A 259 -7.13 -24.34 0.06
C PHE A 259 -7.07 -22.91 0.61
N VAL A 260 -6.39 -22.70 1.74
CA VAL A 260 -6.20 -21.38 2.34
C VAL A 260 -5.38 -20.47 1.42
N MET A 261 -4.37 -21.04 0.73
CA MET A 261 -3.58 -20.30 -0.26
C MET A 261 -4.44 -19.86 -1.44
N LEU A 262 -5.35 -20.69 -1.94
CA LEU A 262 -6.28 -20.31 -3.00
C LEU A 262 -7.19 -19.16 -2.57
N ILE A 263 -7.70 -19.16 -1.32
CA ILE A 263 -8.48 -18.05 -0.76
C ILE A 263 -7.64 -16.78 -0.72
N ALA A 264 -6.39 -16.87 -0.25
CA ALA A 264 -5.48 -15.74 -0.15
C ALA A 264 -5.17 -15.11 -1.53
N LEU A 265 -4.85 -15.95 -2.52
CA LEU A 265 -4.57 -15.52 -3.89
C LEU A 265 -5.81 -14.92 -4.57
N ALA A 266 -7.00 -15.51 -4.33
CA ALA A 266 -8.25 -14.98 -4.87
C ALA A 266 -8.60 -13.61 -4.25
N LEU A 267 -8.45 -13.44 -2.93
CA LEU A 267 -8.65 -12.14 -2.28
C LEU A 267 -7.65 -11.10 -2.78
N ALA A 268 -6.37 -11.47 -2.93
CA ALA A 268 -5.34 -10.60 -3.47
C ALA A 268 -5.62 -10.21 -4.93
N PHE A 269 -6.17 -11.11 -5.73
CA PHE A 269 -6.64 -10.85 -7.10
C PHE A 269 -7.82 -9.88 -7.10
N PHE A 270 -8.89 -10.19 -6.35
CA PHE A 270 -10.08 -9.36 -6.30
C PHE A 270 -9.81 -7.96 -5.78
N GLN A 271 -8.89 -7.81 -4.83
CA GLN A 271 -8.50 -6.50 -4.32
C GLN A 271 -8.01 -5.56 -5.43
N GLN A 272 -7.28 -6.07 -6.41
CA GLN A 272 -6.67 -5.26 -7.46
C GLN A 272 -7.49 -5.21 -8.74
N ILE A 273 -8.14 -6.33 -9.14
CA ILE A 273 -8.89 -6.39 -10.39
C ILE A 273 -10.16 -5.52 -10.36
N THR A 274 -10.64 -5.13 -9.17
CA THR A 274 -11.70 -4.12 -9.01
C THR A 274 -11.26 -2.71 -9.40
N GLY A 275 -9.99 -2.50 -9.75
CA GLY A 275 -9.49 -1.27 -10.35
C GLY A 275 -9.10 -0.16 -9.39
N ILE A 276 -8.94 -0.41 -8.09
CA ILE A 276 -8.67 0.66 -7.09
C ILE A 276 -7.45 1.51 -7.46
N ASN A 277 -6.34 0.88 -7.83
CA ASN A 277 -5.13 1.62 -8.18
C ASN A 277 -5.26 2.32 -9.55
N ALA A 278 -5.94 1.71 -10.52
CA ALA A 278 -6.25 2.36 -11.79
C ALA A 278 -7.12 3.61 -11.56
N ILE A 279 -8.15 3.53 -10.72
CA ILE A 279 -8.98 4.68 -10.38
C ILE A 279 -8.14 5.78 -9.72
N PHE A 280 -7.32 5.47 -8.72
CA PHE A 280 -6.49 6.48 -8.07
C PHE A 280 -5.47 7.14 -9.01
N TYR A 281 -4.84 6.37 -9.90
CA TYR A 281 -3.79 6.88 -10.78
C TYR A 281 -4.33 7.68 -11.97
N TYR A 282 -5.59 7.47 -12.32
CA TYR A 282 -6.25 8.19 -13.41
C TYR A 282 -7.43 9.05 -12.95
N LEU A 283 -7.54 9.33 -11.64
CA LEU A 283 -8.70 9.97 -11.03
C LEU A 283 -9.09 11.32 -11.68
N PRO A 284 -8.18 12.30 -11.87
CA PRO A 284 -8.52 13.52 -12.58
C PRO A 284 -8.97 13.30 -14.04
N THR A 285 -8.36 12.31 -14.73
CA THR A 285 -8.74 11.94 -16.10
C THR A 285 -10.17 11.41 -16.16
N ILE A 286 -10.56 10.56 -15.18
CA ILE A 286 -11.91 9.99 -15.07
C ILE A 286 -12.93 11.11 -14.83
N PHE A 287 -12.63 12.05 -13.94
CA PHE A 287 -13.49 13.20 -13.64
C PHE A 287 -13.60 14.18 -14.82
N ALA A 288 -12.52 14.39 -15.56
CA ALA A 288 -12.56 15.19 -16.78
C ALA A 288 -13.45 14.57 -17.85
N GLN A 289 -13.43 13.24 -18.03
CA GLN A 289 -14.35 12.53 -18.92
C GLN A 289 -15.81 12.58 -18.44
N ALA A 290 -16.05 12.71 -17.14
CA ALA A 290 -17.37 12.90 -16.59
C ALA A 290 -17.92 14.32 -16.79
N GLY A 291 -17.16 15.23 -17.46
CA GLY A 291 -17.61 16.58 -17.81
C GLY A 291 -17.19 17.67 -16.84
N GLY A 292 -16.27 17.37 -15.92
CA GLY A 292 -15.63 18.39 -15.07
C GLY A 292 -14.55 19.16 -15.84
N GLY A 293 -14.43 20.49 -15.58
CA GLY A 293 -13.24 21.23 -15.98
C GLY A 293 -11.98 20.67 -15.30
N VAL A 294 -10.79 20.94 -15.85
CA VAL A 294 -9.52 20.41 -15.31
C VAL A 294 -9.38 20.73 -13.81
N SER A 295 -9.56 22.00 -13.41
CA SER A 295 -9.46 22.42 -12.01
C SER A 295 -10.49 21.70 -11.10
N ASP A 296 -11.72 21.51 -11.59
CA ASP A 296 -12.74 20.77 -10.84
C ASP A 296 -12.39 19.29 -10.67
N ALA A 297 -11.80 18.65 -11.69
CA ALA A 297 -11.35 17.28 -11.61
C ALA A 297 -10.26 17.08 -10.54
N PHE A 298 -9.30 17.99 -10.45
CA PHE A 298 -8.28 17.95 -9.41
C PHE A 298 -8.86 18.22 -8.01
N ARG A 299 -9.80 19.16 -7.88
CA ARG A 299 -10.51 19.41 -6.62
C ARG A 299 -11.31 18.21 -6.14
N GLN A 300 -11.97 17.49 -7.06
CA GLN A 300 -12.70 16.26 -6.77
C GLN A 300 -11.75 15.15 -6.30
N ALA A 301 -10.56 15.04 -6.89
CA ALA A 301 -9.54 14.10 -6.45
C ALA A 301 -9.10 14.36 -4.99
N VAL A 302 -8.96 15.63 -4.60
CA VAL A 302 -8.67 16.01 -3.20
C VAL A 302 -9.77 15.51 -2.25
N ILE A 303 -11.05 15.68 -2.61
CA ILE A 303 -12.17 15.19 -1.79
C ILE A 303 -12.09 13.67 -1.62
N VAL A 304 -11.83 12.94 -2.70
CA VAL A 304 -11.68 11.48 -2.67
C VAL A 304 -10.52 11.06 -1.75
N GLY A 305 -9.39 11.76 -1.82
CA GLY A 305 -8.24 11.53 -0.93
C GLY A 305 -8.58 11.73 0.55
N LEU A 306 -9.32 12.80 0.88
CA LEU A 306 -9.77 13.06 2.26
C LEU A 306 -10.73 11.96 2.75
N VAL A 307 -11.69 11.56 1.93
CA VAL A 307 -12.61 10.46 2.25
C VAL A 307 -11.83 9.17 2.51
N ASN A 308 -10.81 8.86 1.70
CA ASN A 308 -9.96 7.69 1.89
C ASN A 308 -9.27 7.70 3.27
N VAL A 309 -8.72 8.84 3.70
CA VAL A 309 -8.12 8.98 5.05
C VAL A 309 -9.15 8.75 6.14
N VAL A 310 -10.30 9.44 6.08
CA VAL A 310 -11.35 9.33 7.09
C VAL A 310 -11.85 7.88 7.19
N MET A 311 -12.15 7.25 6.06
CA MET A 311 -12.69 5.90 6.04
C MET A 311 -11.66 4.85 6.46
N THR A 312 -10.38 5.09 6.23
CA THR A 312 -9.31 4.22 6.77
C THR A 312 -9.23 4.30 8.30
N VAL A 313 -9.36 5.50 8.88
CA VAL A 313 -9.43 5.64 10.34
C VAL A 313 -10.65 4.92 10.91
N VAL A 314 -11.82 5.06 10.26
CA VAL A 314 -13.04 4.33 10.61
C VAL A 314 -12.83 2.82 10.52
N ALA A 315 -12.15 2.34 9.48
CA ALA A 315 -11.86 0.92 9.30
C ALA A 315 -11.04 0.32 10.43
N ILE A 316 -10.00 1.01 10.89
CA ILE A 316 -9.16 0.57 12.03
C ILE A 316 -10.00 0.36 13.28
N TRP A 317 -10.99 1.23 13.51
CA TRP A 317 -11.89 1.11 14.65
C TRP A 317 -12.96 0.02 14.46
N LEU A 318 -13.42 -0.20 13.23
CA LEU A 318 -14.56 -1.06 12.91
C LEU A 318 -14.19 -2.54 12.79
N ILE A 319 -12.93 -2.84 12.38
CA ILE A 319 -12.47 -4.21 12.09
C ILE A 319 -12.58 -5.14 13.30
N ASP A 320 -12.31 -4.64 14.51
CA ASP A 320 -12.39 -5.41 15.74
C ASP A 320 -13.81 -5.48 16.30
N ARG A 321 -14.71 -4.59 15.85
CA ARG A 321 -16.11 -4.54 16.32
C ARG A 321 -17.04 -5.41 15.48
N LEU A 322 -16.98 -5.30 14.16
CA LEU A 322 -17.88 -6.02 13.25
C LEU A 322 -17.36 -7.40 12.85
N GLY A 323 -16.04 -7.60 12.86
CA GLY A 323 -15.43 -8.81 12.33
C GLY A 323 -15.00 -8.65 10.87
N ARG A 324 -14.23 -9.63 10.39
CA ARG A 324 -13.53 -9.54 9.09
C ARG A 324 -14.48 -9.84 7.93
N LYS A 325 -15.26 -10.92 8.01
CA LYS A 325 -16.18 -11.32 6.94
C LYS A 325 -17.34 -10.33 6.71
N PRO A 326 -18.09 -9.85 7.73
CA PRO A 326 -19.13 -8.86 7.52
C PRO A 326 -18.61 -7.56 6.92
N LEU A 327 -17.43 -7.09 7.41
CA LEU A 327 -16.84 -5.87 6.93
C LEU A 327 -16.39 -5.98 5.46
N LEU A 328 -15.82 -7.13 5.06
CA LEU A 328 -15.52 -7.43 3.67
C LEU A 328 -16.79 -7.48 2.82
N ALA A 329 -17.83 -8.18 3.26
CA ALA A 329 -19.07 -8.33 2.49
C ALA A 329 -19.77 -6.98 2.26
N ILE A 330 -19.91 -6.15 3.31
CA ILE A 330 -20.53 -4.83 3.21
C ILE A 330 -19.71 -3.92 2.27
N GLY A 331 -18.40 -3.89 2.44
CA GLY A 331 -17.55 -3.03 1.62
C GLY A 331 -17.51 -3.47 0.16
N VAL A 332 -17.35 -4.78 -0.11
CA VAL A 332 -17.35 -5.28 -1.50
C VAL A 332 -18.71 -5.10 -2.18
N ALA A 333 -19.83 -5.23 -1.44
CA ALA A 333 -21.16 -4.90 -1.95
C ALA A 333 -21.26 -3.41 -2.32
N GLY A 334 -20.77 -2.51 -1.45
CA GLY A 334 -20.71 -1.08 -1.73
C GLY A 334 -19.83 -0.74 -2.94
N MET A 335 -18.69 -1.43 -3.10
CA MET A 335 -17.85 -1.31 -4.29
C MET A 335 -18.58 -1.72 -5.56
N ALA A 336 -19.25 -2.87 -5.56
CA ALA A 336 -19.99 -3.38 -6.71
C ALA A 336 -21.11 -2.39 -7.13
N VAL A 337 -21.93 -1.94 -6.17
CA VAL A 337 -22.99 -0.95 -6.42
C VAL A 337 -22.39 0.33 -7.00
N SER A 338 -21.31 0.84 -6.41
CA SER A 338 -20.66 2.08 -6.87
C SER A 338 -20.13 1.96 -8.30
N LEU A 339 -19.41 0.88 -8.61
CA LEU A 339 -18.85 0.66 -9.95
C LEU A 339 -19.91 0.49 -11.02
N LEU A 340 -20.99 -0.26 -10.73
CA LEU A 340 -22.14 -0.42 -11.63
C LEU A 340 -22.88 0.90 -11.81
N THR A 341 -22.99 1.74 -10.76
CA THR A 341 -23.54 3.08 -10.86
C THR A 341 -22.70 3.99 -11.76
N ILE A 342 -21.36 3.92 -11.67
CA ILE A 342 -20.47 4.66 -12.55
C ILE A 342 -20.63 4.20 -14.00
N ALA A 343 -20.67 2.88 -14.24
CA ALA A 343 -20.90 2.32 -15.57
C ALA A 343 -22.23 2.80 -16.17
N TRP A 344 -23.29 2.79 -15.38
CA TRP A 344 -24.60 3.30 -15.80
C TRP A 344 -24.55 4.81 -16.09
N ALA A 345 -23.94 5.61 -15.22
CA ALA A 345 -23.83 7.05 -15.41
C ALA A 345 -23.13 7.44 -16.72
N PHE A 346 -22.06 6.70 -17.08
CA PHE A 346 -21.39 6.90 -18.37
C PHE A 346 -22.17 6.36 -19.57
N SER A 347 -22.99 5.31 -19.41
CA SER A 347 -23.80 4.75 -20.52
C SER A 347 -24.97 5.64 -20.93
N VAL A 348 -25.52 6.42 -19.98
CA VAL A 348 -26.68 7.33 -20.22
C VAL A 348 -26.21 8.73 -20.63
N ALA A 349 -24.90 8.97 -20.70
CA ALA A 349 -24.35 10.25 -21.12
C ALA A 349 -24.68 10.51 -22.61
N PRO A 350 -25.13 11.72 -22.99
CA PRO A 350 -25.39 12.05 -24.38
C PRO A 350 -24.11 11.88 -25.23
N HIS A 351 -24.21 11.15 -26.32
CA HIS A 351 -23.10 10.93 -27.27
C HIS A 351 -22.97 12.11 -28.28
N ASP A 352 -23.38 13.32 -27.91
CA ASP A 352 -23.27 14.47 -28.79
C ASP A 352 -21.83 15.04 -28.73
N PRO A 353 -21.04 14.94 -29.83
CA PRO A 353 -19.68 15.47 -29.89
C PRO A 353 -19.60 16.99 -29.72
N ALA A 354 -20.73 17.72 -29.91
CA ALA A 354 -20.82 19.16 -29.71
C ALA A 354 -20.98 19.54 -28.22
N LEU A 355 -21.42 18.61 -27.39
CA LEU A 355 -21.51 18.75 -25.93
C LEU A 355 -20.24 18.13 -25.32
N VAL A 356 -19.16 18.87 -25.29
CA VAL A 356 -17.96 18.50 -24.55
C VAL A 356 -18.32 18.47 -23.06
N GLY A 357 -18.73 17.28 -22.57
CA GLY A 357 -19.03 17.03 -21.16
C GLY A 357 -20.35 16.28 -20.96
N VAL A 358 -20.27 15.32 -20.05
CA VAL A 358 -21.44 14.64 -19.48
C VAL A 358 -22.32 15.71 -18.80
N ALA A 359 -23.65 15.59 -18.89
CA ALA A 359 -24.57 16.51 -18.21
C ALA A 359 -24.14 16.69 -16.72
N PRO A 360 -24.22 17.92 -16.16
CA PRO A 360 -23.77 18.20 -14.80
C PRO A 360 -24.33 17.27 -13.72
N ALA A 361 -25.51 16.71 -13.94
CA ALA A 361 -26.14 15.73 -13.07
C ALA A 361 -25.37 14.40 -13.03
N ASN A 362 -24.88 13.92 -14.19
CA ASN A 362 -24.11 12.67 -14.29
C ASN A 362 -22.71 12.83 -13.73
N ALA A 363 -22.07 14.00 -13.88
CA ALA A 363 -20.78 14.30 -13.27
C ALA A 363 -20.84 14.21 -11.73
N ARG A 364 -21.90 14.73 -11.12
CA ARG A 364 -22.13 14.62 -9.67
C ARG A 364 -22.36 13.18 -9.24
N LEU A 365 -23.10 12.41 -10.03
CA LEU A 365 -23.35 11.00 -9.74
C LEU A 365 -22.05 10.18 -9.80
N VAL A 366 -21.22 10.41 -10.82
CA VAL A 366 -19.89 9.78 -10.94
C VAL A 366 -19.02 10.12 -9.74
N LEU A 367 -18.97 11.38 -9.29
CA LEU A 367 -18.24 11.78 -8.09
C LEU A 367 -18.73 11.04 -6.85
N ILE A 368 -20.06 11.03 -6.60
CA ILE A 368 -20.64 10.35 -5.42
C ILE A 368 -20.34 8.85 -5.47
N ALA A 369 -20.45 8.23 -6.64
CA ALA A 369 -20.21 6.82 -6.82
C ALA A 369 -18.70 6.47 -6.65
N ILE A 370 -17.77 7.30 -7.13
CA ILE A 370 -16.34 7.14 -6.88
C ILE A 370 -16.03 7.29 -5.38
N ILE A 371 -16.61 8.27 -4.71
CA ILE A 371 -16.50 8.43 -3.25
C ILE A 371 -17.01 7.17 -2.55
N GLY A 372 -18.19 6.67 -2.95
CA GLY A 372 -18.77 5.43 -2.43
C GLY A 372 -17.86 4.22 -2.64
N PHE A 373 -17.26 4.09 -3.82
CA PHE A 373 -16.32 3.03 -4.14
C PHE A 373 -15.06 3.08 -3.24
N VAL A 374 -14.43 4.26 -3.16
CA VAL A 374 -13.21 4.44 -2.35
C VAL A 374 -13.50 4.27 -0.86
N ALA A 375 -14.61 4.80 -0.37
CA ALA A 375 -15.03 4.61 1.02
C ALA A 375 -15.25 3.11 1.34
N SER A 376 -15.94 2.41 0.47
CA SER A 376 -16.22 0.97 0.59
C SER A 376 -14.94 0.12 0.54
N PHE A 377 -14.00 0.46 -0.34
CA PHE A 377 -12.68 -0.17 -0.39
C PHE A 377 -11.87 0.09 0.89
N ALA A 378 -11.83 1.35 1.35
CA ALA A 378 -11.04 1.77 2.51
C ALA A 378 -11.48 1.09 3.81
N ILE A 379 -12.77 0.78 3.96
CA ILE A 379 -13.27 0.05 5.14
C ILE A 379 -13.16 -1.47 5.02
N SER A 380 -12.92 -2.01 3.84
CA SER A 380 -12.98 -3.46 3.58
C SER A 380 -11.69 -4.02 2.99
N LEU A 381 -11.63 -4.22 1.68
CA LEU A 381 -10.51 -4.90 0.99
C LEU A 381 -9.15 -4.24 1.27
N GLY A 382 -9.09 -2.93 1.49
CA GLY A 382 -7.85 -2.23 1.81
C GLY A 382 -7.16 -2.82 3.04
N PRO A 383 -7.69 -2.65 4.25
CA PRO A 383 -7.07 -3.13 5.48
C PRO A 383 -7.42 -4.59 5.82
N VAL A 384 -8.68 -5.03 5.61
CA VAL A 384 -9.17 -6.31 6.14
C VAL A 384 -8.52 -7.50 5.47
N MET A 385 -8.21 -7.42 4.16
CA MET A 385 -7.53 -8.50 3.45
C MET A 385 -6.21 -8.87 4.14
N TRP A 386 -5.36 -7.88 4.46
CA TRP A 386 -4.06 -8.13 5.07
C TRP A 386 -4.15 -8.72 6.48
N VAL A 387 -5.14 -8.26 7.25
CA VAL A 387 -5.42 -8.81 8.59
C VAL A 387 -5.90 -10.26 8.47
N LEU A 388 -6.84 -10.53 7.57
CA LEU A 388 -7.34 -11.87 7.33
C LEU A 388 -6.22 -12.83 6.90
N LEU A 389 -5.32 -12.41 5.98
CA LEU A 389 -4.17 -13.21 5.58
C LEU A 389 -3.25 -13.54 6.75
N ALA A 390 -3.09 -12.62 7.70
CA ALA A 390 -2.28 -12.88 8.89
C ALA A 390 -2.97 -13.86 9.87
N GLU A 391 -4.29 -13.98 9.84
CA GLU A 391 -5.09 -14.81 10.74
C GLU A 391 -5.38 -16.23 10.19
N ILE A 392 -5.47 -16.39 8.86
CA ILE A 392 -5.84 -17.71 8.27
C ILE A 392 -4.66 -18.66 8.09
N PHE A 393 -3.41 -18.16 8.11
CA PHE A 393 -2.25 -19.00 7.92
C PHE A 393 -1.62 -19.46 9.25
N PRO A 394 -1.27 -20.75 9.39
CA PRO A 394 -0.46 -21.25 10.49
C PRO A 394 0.87 -20.49 10.59
N ASN A 395 1.39 -20.35 11.81
CA ASN A 395 2.62 -19.59 12.08
C ASN A 395 3.81 -20.02 11.21
N GLU A 396 3.92 -21.32 10.91
CA GLU A 396 5.02 -21.90 10.12
C GLU A 396 5.02 -21.44 8.66
N TYR A 397 3.84 -21.24 8.06
CA TYR A 397 3.64 -20.90 6.65
C TYR A 397 3.37 -19.41 6.42
N ARG A 398 2.94 -18.68 7.46
CA ARG A 398 2.41 -17.30 7.38
C ARG A 398 3.30 -16.34 6.60
N GLY A 399 4.59 -16.32 6.92
CA GLY A 399 5.52 -15.37 6.28
C GLY A 399 5.65 -15.59 4.77
N VAL A 400 5.82 -16.85 4.35
CA VAL A 400 5.97 -17.19 2.93
C VAL A 400 4.65 -17.03 2.18
N ALA A 401 3.53 -17.39 2.81
CA ALA A 401 2.20 -17.29 2.22
C ALA A 401 1.77 -15.82 1.99
N ILE A 402 1.97 -14.94 2.99
CA ILE A 402 1.69 -13.51 2.85
C ILE A 402 2.60 -12.88 1.78
N SER A 403 3.88 -13.27 1.70
CA SER A 403 4.80 -12.79 0.67
C SER A 403 4.36 -13.20 -0.73
N ALA A 404 3.88 -14.44 -0.91
CA ALA A 404 3.37 -14.93 -2.19
C ALA A 404 2.08 -14.20 -2.59
N ALA A 405 1.14 -14.02 -1.66
CA ALA A 405 -0.09 -13.28 -1.89
C ALA A 405 0.20 -11.80 -2.22
N GLY A 406 1.15 -11.17 -1.52
CA GLY A 406 1.59 -9.81 -1.77
C GLY A 406 2.27 -9.64 -3.13
N PHE A 407 3.11 -10.58 -3.54
CA PHE A 407 3.71 -10.59 -4.88
C PHE A 407 2.64 -10.69 -5.97
N TRP A 408 1.70 -11.63 -5.82
CA TRP A 408 0.56 -11.80 -6.73
C TRP A 408 -0.31 -10.54 -6.81
N ASN A 409 -0.63 -9.95 -5.67
CA ASN A 409 -1.38 -8.71 -5.56
C ASN A 409 -0.70 -7.56 -6.32
N ALA A 410 0.60 -7.36 -6.13
CA ALA A 410 1.37 -6.33 -6.81
C ALA A 410 1.46 -6.57 -8.34
N LEU A 411 1.58 -7.84 -8.77
CA LEU A 411 1.57 -8.22 -10.18
C LEU A 411 0.23 -7.86 -10.84
N VAL A 412 -0.89 -8.23 -10.21
CA VAL A 412 -2.25 -7.89 -10.72
C VAL A 412 -2.42 -6.38 -10.75
N SER A 413 -2.00 -5.66 -9.69
CA SER A 413 -2.06 -4.21 -9.63
C SER A 413 -1.32 -3.53 -10.78
N ALA A 414 -0.07 -3.92 -11.02
CA ALA A 414 0.73 -3.37 -12.11
C ALA A 414 0.12 -3.67 -13.47
N SER A 415 -0.42 -4.88 -13.67
CA SER A 415 -1.06 -5.29 -14.91
C SER A 415 -2.35 -4.50 -15.19
N VAL A 416 -3.24 -4.37 -14.19
CA VAL A 416 -4.49 -3.59 -14.31
C VAL A 416 -4.17 -2.13 -14.63
N THR A 417 -3.21 -1.53 -13.91
CA THR A 417 -2.81 -0.15 -14.15
C THR A 417 -2.20 0.05 -15.54
N PHE A 418 -1.46 -0.95 -16.04
CA PHE A 418 -0.86 -0.93 -17.37
C PHE A 418 -1.89 -0.94 -18.48
N VAL A 419 -2.92 -1.79 -18.38
CA VAL A 419 -3.91 -1.96 -19.45
C VAL A 419 -5.02 -0.91 -19.40
N PHE A 420 -5.22 -0.22 -18.27
CA PHE A 420 -6.34 0.69 -18.04
C PHE A 420 -6.54 1.77 -19.13
N PRO A 421 -5.51 2.50 -19.62
CA PRO A 421 -5.70 3.48 -20.69
C PRO A 421 -6.20 2.85 -21.99
N TRP A 422 -5.73 1.64 -22.32
CA TRP A 422 -6.17 0.88 -23.48
C TRP A 422 -7.61 0.38 -23.29
N GLU A 423 -7.95 -0.14 -22.11
CA GLU A 423 -9.35 -0.50 -21.80
C GLU A 423 -10.27 0.70 -21.94
N LEU A 424 -9.84 1.87 -21.42
CA LEU A 424 -10.63 3.09 -21.45
C LEU A 424 -10.86 3.60 -22.88
N SER A 425 -9.86 3.49 -23.76
CA SER A 425 -9.99 3.90 -25.16
C SER A 425 -10.79 2.90 -26.02
N THR A 426 -10.79 1.61 -25.64
CA THR A 426 -11.40 0.53 -26.45
C THR A 426 -12.83 0.24 -26.02
N LEU A 427 -13.08 0.14 -24.71
CA LEU A 427 -14.36 -0.21 -24.13
C LEU A 427 -15.18 1.03 -23.71
N GLY A 428 -14.54 2.20 -23.69
CA GLY A 428 -15.09 3.41 -23.09
C GLY A 428 -15.23 3.31 -21.55
N ALA A 429 -15.51 4.43 -20.91
CA ALA A 429 -15.64 4.46 -19.44
C ALA A 429 -16.77 3.54 -18.95
N ALA A 430 -17.92 3.54 -19.62
CA ALA A 430 -19.05 2.67 -19.26
C ALA A 430 -18.65 1.19 -19.26
N GLY A 431 -17.95 0.73 -20.30
CA GLY A 431 -17.53 -0.67 -20.44
C GLY A 431 -16.51 -1.08 -19.38
N VAL A 432 -15.50 -0.24 -19.13
CA VAL A 432 -14.46 -0.50 -18.12
C VAL A 432 -15.06 -0.63 -16.72
N PHE A 433 -15.90 0.34 -16.30
CA PHE A 433 -16.52 0.29 -14.98
C PHE A 433 -17.55 -0.83 -14.85
N LEU A 434 -18.20 -1.26 -15.95
CA LEU A 434 -19.04 -2.45 -15.95
C LEU A 434 -18.21 -3.71 -15.67
N VAL A 435 -17.08 -3.89 -16.34
CA VAL A 435 -16.18 -5.03 -16.12
C VAL A 435 -15.68 -5.06 -14.67
N TYR A 436 -15.24 -3.94 -14.14
CA TYR A 436 -14.80 -3.85 -12.74
C TYR A 436 -15.95 -4.09 -11.75
N GLY A 437 -17.16 -3.63 -12.05
CA GLY A 437 -18.36 -3.89 -11.26
C GLY A 437 -18.75 -5.37 -11.23
N LEU A 438 -18.59 -6.07 -12.35
CA LEU A 438 -18.80 -7.52 -12.43
C LEU A 438 -17.76 -8.29 -11.61
N PHE A 439 -16.49 -7.88 -11.66
CA PHE A 439 -15.45 -8.46 -10.79
C PHE A 439 -15.72 -8.18 -9.31
N ALA A 440 -16.20 -7.00 -8.93
CA ALA A 440 -16.60 -6.71 -7.57
C ALA A 440 -17.81 -7.56 -7.12
N SER A 441 -18.77 -7.79 -8.01
CA SER A 441 -19.91 -8.69 -7.74
C SER A 441 -19.46 -10.14 -7.57
N ALA A 442 -18.52 -10.61 -8.39
CA ALA A 442 -17.89 -11.93 -8.23
C ALA A 442 -17.09 -12.03 -6.93
N ALA A 443 -16.38 -10.95 -6.54
CA ALA A 443 -15.67 -10.86 -5.27
C ALA A 443 -16.64 -10.97 -4.09
N LEU A 444 -17.81 -10.32 -4.15
CA LEU A 444 -18.85 -10.43 -3.13
C LEU A 444 -19.32 -11.88 -2.97
N LEU A 445 -19.65 -12.52 -4.07
CA LEU A 445 -20.06 -13.93 -4.07
C LEU A 445 -18.95 -14.81 -3.47
N PHE A 446 -17.71 -14.58 -3.86
CA PHE A 446 -16.55 -15.30 -3.31
C PHE A 446 -16.41 -15.10 -1.80
N VAL A 447 -16.53 -13.87 -1.31
CA VAL A 447 -16.45 -13.55 0.14
C VAL A 447 -17.58 -14.27 0.90
N LEU A 448 -18.79 -14.25 0.39
CA LEU A 448 -19.94 -14.88 1.04
C LEU A 448 -19.79 -16.40 1.14
N LEU A 449 -19.29 -17.05 0.09
CA LEU A 449 -19.20 -18.51 -0.02
C LEU A 449 -17.95 -19.10 0.65
N PHE A 450 -16.78 -18.47 0.48
CA PHE A 450 -15.49 -19.08 0.80
C PHE A 450 -14.78 -18.45 1.99
N VAL A 451 -15.01 -17.15 2.28
CA VAL A 451 -14.37 -16.49 3.41
C VAL A 451 -15.11 -16.87 4.70
N ARG A 452 -14.35 -17.27 5.70
CA ARG A 452 -14.86 -17.56 7.05
C ARG A 452 -14.55 -16.40 7.99
N GLU A 453 -15.39 -16.23 9.02
CA GLU A 453 -15.14 -15.26 10.07
C GLU A 453 -14.01 -15.73 10.99
N THR A 454 -13.06 -14.84 11.23
CA THR A 454 -11.89 -15.12 12.07
C THR A 454 -11.97 -14.43 13.44
N LYS A 455 -12.87 -13.47 13.61
CA LYS A 455 -13.02 -12.73 14.87
C LYS A 455 -13.36 -13.66 16.03
N GLY A 456 -12.58 -13.54 17.12
CA GLY A 456 -12.83 -14.27 18.38
C GLY A 456 -12.48 -15.75 18.34
N ARG A 457 -11.82 -16.22 17.28
CA ARG A 457 -11.33 -17.61 17.17
C ARG A 457 -9.82 -17.67 17.38
N THR A 458 -9.36 -18.74 17.99
CA THR A 458 -7.93 -19.02 18.11
C THR A 458 -7.38 -19.52 16.77
N LEU A 459 -6.06 -19.33 16.56
CA LEU A 459 -5.40 -19.81 15.34
C LEU A 459 -5.51 -21.33 15.21
N GLU A 460 -5.46 -22.04 16.33
CA GLU A 460 -5.56 -23.50 16.41
C GLU A 460 -6.96 -24.01 16.01
N GLU A 461 -8.03 -23.31 16.41
CA GLU A 461 -9.40 -23.61 16.01
C GLU A 461 -9.60 -23.40 14.50
N LEU A 462 -9.08 -22.29 13.97
CA LEU A 462 -9.13 -21.99 12.53
C LEU A 462 -8.32 -23.01 11.72
N GLU A 463 -7.16 -23.43 12.23
CA GLU A 463 -6.32 -24.43 11.61
C GLU A 463 -7.05 -25.79 11.54
N GLY A 464 -7.68 -26.21 12.63
CA GLY A 464 -8.48 -27.44 12.67
C GLY A 464 -9.64 -27.45 11.66
N GLU A 465 -10.33 -26.31 11.50
CA GLU A 465 -11.47 -26.21 10.57
C GLU A 465 -11.05 -26.03 9.10
N LEU A 466 -9.99 -25.27 8.83
CA LEU A 466 -9.54 -24.95 7.47
C LEU A 466 -8.71 -26.08 6.85
N LEU A 467 -8.01 -26.85 7.67
CA LEU A 467 -7.19 -27.97 7.23
C LEU A 467 -7.95 -29.30 7.25
N SER A 468 -9.05 -29.44 8.02
CA SER A 468 -9.95 -30.57 7.91
C SER A 468 -10.76 -30.46 6.62
N ARG A 469 -10.65 -31.45 5.73
CA ARG A 469 -11.49 -31.59 4.53
C ARG A 469 -12.96 -31.40 4.91
N PRO A 470 -13.76 -30.69 4.09
CA PRO A 470 -15.21 -30.82 4.22
C PRO A 470 -15.55 -32.30 4.11
N LYS A 471 -16.12 -32.87 5.16
CA LYS A 471 -16.75 -34.20 5.08
C LYS A 471 -17.77 -34.05 3.96
N SER A 472 -17.57 -34.81 2.88
CA SER A 472 -18.57 -35.00 1.83
C SER A 472 -19.85 -35.43 2.52
N THR A 473 -20.83 -34.54 2.61
CA THR A 473 -22.22 -34.92 2.84
C THR A 473 -22.72 -35.49 1.50
N ALA A 474 -22.32 -36.73 1.22
CA ALA A 474 -23.01 -37.57 0.31
C ALA A 474 -24.04 -38.34 1.16
N ALA A 475 -25.29 -37.95 1.06
CA ALA A 475 -26.48 -38.74 1.33
C ALA A 475 -27.57 -38.22 0.36
#